data_29e22bb7b55fd3ff3e04ecaf03bea39c
#
_entry.id   29e22bb7b55fd3ff3e04ecaf03bea39c
#
_cell.length_a   1.000
_cell.length_b   1.000
_cell.length_c   1.000
_cell.angle_alpha   90.00
_cell.angle_beta   90.00
_cell.angle_gamma   90.00
#
_symmetry.space_group_name_H-M   'P 1'
#
loop_
_entity.id
_entity.type
_entity.pdbx_description
1 polymer ?
#
loop_
_entity_poly.entity_id
_entity_poly.type
_entity_poly.pdbx_seq_one_letter_code
_entity_poly.pdbx_strand_id
1 'polypeptide(L)'
;MLRLAACGDAAAFARLWRDTHPPLLRYLWVSVGDTAEDVAADVWLDVARRIGSFHGGEQEFRGWLFTMARRKMIDRHRYEARRPVSPTADGELFDRPAPDDTVAAALEYISTETALALIATLPRDQAEIVVLRVVVGLDASAVAQIVGKSPGAVRVAAHRGLRTLRERVADATVTSPGRGGVTL
;
A
#
# COMPACT_ATOMS: atom_id res chain seq x y z
N MET A 1 -12.51 -12.36 16.40
CA MET A 1 -12.87 -12.05 15.02
C MET A 1 -12.27 -13.06 14.02
N LEU A 2 -10.95 -13.24 13.91
CA LEU A 2 -10.30 -14.17 12.96
C LEU A 2 -10.80 -15.61 13.05
N ARG A 3 -10.96 -16.18 14.26
CA ARG A 3 -11.48 -17.54 14.45
C ARG A 3 -12.91 -17.71 13.91
N LEU A 4 -13.78 -16.71 14.07
CA LEU A 4 -15.14 -16.74 13.52
C LEU A 4 -15.11 -16.67 11.99
N ALA A 5 -14.31 -15.77 11.41
CA ALA A 5 -14.13 -15.69 9.97
C ALA A 5 -13.57 -17.02 9.39
N ALA A 6 -12.63 -17.67 10.07
CA ALA A 6 -12.09 -18.96 9.70
C ALA A 6 -13.14 -20.11 9.77
N CYS A 7 -14.14 -19.99 10.66
CA CYS A 7 -15.27 -20.90 10.74
C CYS A 7 -16.41 -20.59 9.76
N GLY A 8 -16.23 -19.60 8.85
CA GLY A 8 -17.22 -19.26 7.83
C GLY A 8 -18.24 -18.20 8.25
N ASP A 9 -18.03 -17.49 9.36
CA ASP A 9 -18.87 -16.37 9.76
C ASP A 9 -18.68 -15.19 8.80
N ALA A 10 -19.72 -14.91 7.99
CA ALA A 10 -19.68 -13.86 6.96
C ALA A 10 -19.53 -12.46 7.56
N ALA A 11 -20.12 -12.18 8.73
CA ALA A 11 -20.04 -10.86 9.37
C ALA A 11 -18.63 -10.62 9.91
N ALA A 12 -18.00 -11.63 10.52
CA ALA A 12 -16.63 -11.58 10.98
C ALA A 12 -15.65 -11.42 9.79
N PHE A 13 -15.88 -12.13 8.69
CA PHE A 13 -15.07 -11.97 7.46
C PHE A 13 -15.22 -10.57 6.85
N ALA A 14 -16.44 -10.05 6.73
CA ALA A 14 -16.69 -8.71 6.22
C ALA A 14 -16.03 -7.62 7.09
N ARG A 15 -15.99 -7.80 8.42
CA ARG A 15 -15.27 -6.91 9.32
C ARG A 15 -13.75 -6.99 9.11
N LEU A 16 -13.22 -8.21 9.03
CA LEU A 16 -11.80 -8.43 8.74
C LEU A 16 -11.38 -7.77 7.44
N TRP A 17 -12.21 -7.91 6.41
CA TRP A 17 -12.01 -7.27 5.11
C TRP A 17 -12.00 -5.75 5.23
N ARG A 18 -12.98 -5.14 5.89
CA ARG A 18 -13.06 -3.67 6.07
C ARG A 18 -11.84 -3.10 6.79
N ASP A 19 -11.31 -3.84 7.77
CA ASP A 19 -10.18 -3.39 8.59
C ASP A 19 -8.83 -3.52 7.85
N THR A 20 -8.72 -4.48 6.91
CA THR A 20 -7.43 -4.83 6.28
C THR A 20 -7.36 -4.53 4.78
N HIS A 21 -8.48 -4.36 4.10
CA HIS A 21 -8.51 -4.06 2.66
C HIS A 21 -7.94 -2.67 2.32
N PRO A 22 -8.27 -1.57 3.03
CA PRO A 22 -7.71 -0.27 2.71
C PRO A 22 -6.18 -0.21 2.81
N PRO A 23 -5.52 -0.69 3.87
CA PRO A 23 -4.06 -0.74 3.88
C PRO A 23 -3.47 -1.70 2.84
N LEU A 24 -4.16 -2.78 2.48
CA LEU A 24 -3.75 -3.67 1.39
C LEU A 24 -3.75 -2.95 0.04
N LEU A 25 -4.82 -2.22 -0.27
CA LEU A 25 -4.90 -1.41 -1.50
C LEU A 25 -3.79 -0.36 -1.58
N ARG A 26 -3.54 0.37 -0.49
CA ARG A 26 -2.46 1.37 -0.43
C ARG A 26 -1.09 0.75 -0.73
N TYR A 27 -0.82 -0.42 -0.15
CA TYR A 27 0.42 -1.16 -0.42
C TYR A 27 0.54 -1.58 -1.88
N LEU A 28 -0.53 -2.15 -2.43
CA LEU A 28 -0.55 -2.60 -3.82
C LEU A 28 -0.45 -1.42 -4.79
N TRP A 29 -1.14 -0.33 -4.51
CA TRP A 29 -1.10 0.86 -5.36
C TRP A 29 0.32 1.42 -5.52
N VAL A 30 1.09 1.52 -4.43
CA VAL A 30 2.50 1.95 -4.48
C VAL A 30 3.36 1.00 -5.34
N SER A 31 2.96 -0.25 -5.46
CA SER A 31 3.77 -1.30 -6.08
C SER A 31 3.38 -1.63 -7.52
N VAL A 32 2.08 -1.59 -7.86
CA VAL A 32 1.52 -2.03 -9.15
C VAL A 32 0.54 -1.01 -9.76
N GLY A 33 0.37 0.18 -9.15
CA GLY A 33 -0.46 1.25 -9.68
C GLY A 33 -1.91 0.82 -9.91
N ASP A 34 -2.45 1.13 -11.08
CA ASP A 34 -3.87 0.95 -11.46
C ASP A 34 -4.38 -0.49 -11.36
N THR A 35 -3.49 -1.47 -11.37
CA THR A 35 -3.87 -2.88 -11.24
C THR A 35 -4.00 -3.34 -9.79
N ALA A 36 -3.92 -2.42 -8.82
CA ALA A 36 -3.96 -2.74 -7.39
C ALA A 36 -5.26 -3.42 -6.97
N GLU A 37 -6.40 -3.00 -7.50
CA GLU A 37 -7.72 -3.60 -7.19
C GLU A 37 -7.83 -5.04 -7.69
N ASP A 38 -7.38 -5.32 -8.90
CA ASP A 38 -7.38 -6.67 -9.46
C ASP A 38 -6.50 -7.61 -8.62
N VAL A 39 -5.30 -7.13 -8.26
CA VAL A 39 -4.39 -7.92 -7.41
C VAL A 39 -4.97 -8.11 -6.01
N ALA A 40 -5.64 -7.09 -5.44
CA ALA A 40 -6.31 -7.21 -4.15
C ALA A 40 -7.46 -8.23 -4.19
N ALA A 41 -8.27 -8.23 -5.25
CA ALA A 41 -9.33 -9.22 -5.45
C ALA A 41 -8.77 -10.65 -5.48
N ASP A 42 -7.68 -10.88 -6.22
CA ASP A 42 -6.98 -12.16 -6.27
C ASP A 42 -6.44 -12.59 -4.89
N VAL A 43 -5.91 -11.65 -4.11
CA VAL A 43 -5.45 -11.90 -2.74
C VAL A 43 -6.61 -12.33 -1.86
N TRP A 44 -7.75 -11.63 -1.92
CA TRP A 44 -8.94 -11.96 -1.13
C TRP A 44 -9.56 -13.30 -1.50
N LEU A 45 -9.54 -13.68 -2.77
CA LEU A 45 -9.94 -15.03 -3.20
C LEU A 45 -9.04 -16.10 -2.55
N ASP A 46 -7.73 -15.87 -2.50
CA ASP A 46 -6.81 -16.80 -1.84
C ASP A 46 -6.99 -16.82 -0.32
N VAL A 47 -7.28 -15.66 0.31
CA VAL A 47 -7.65 -15.58 1.73
C VAL A 47 -8.90 -16.40 2.00
N ALA A 48 -9.98 -16.19 1.24
CA ALA A 48 -11.23 -16.92 1.42
C ALA A 48 -11.07 -18.43 1.34
N ARG A 49 -10.22 -18.91 0.42
CA ARG A 49 -9.93 -20.34 0.26
C ARG A 49 -9.12 -20.95 1.40
N ARG A 50 -8.28 -20.15 2.08
CA ARG A 50 -7.26 -20.64 3.01
C ARG A 50 -7.46 -20.22 4.45
N ILE A 51 -8.36 -19.27 4.72
CA ILE A 51 -8.56 -18.72 6.07
C ILE A 51 -9.00 -19.80 7.08
N GLY A 52 -9.74 -20.81 6.63
CA GLY A 52 -10.16 -21.94 7.47
C GLY A 52 -9.00 -22.76 8.07
N SER A 53 -7.84 -22.77 7.40
CA SER A 53 -6.62 -23.43 7.89
C SER A 53 -5.63 -22.44 8.55
N PHE A 54 -5.97 -21.18 8.66
CA PHE A 54 -5.10 -20.19 9.28
C PHE A 54 -5.14 -20.32 10.82
N HIS A 55 -3.94 -20.40 11.43
CA HIS A 55 -3.75 -20.42 12.88
C HIS A 55 -2.84 -19.26 13.25
N GLY A 56 -3.35 -18.32 14.04
CA GLY A 56 -2.60 -17.16 14.50
C GLY A 56 -3.50 -16.03 14.97
N GLY A 57 -2.90 -14.99 15.52
CA GLY A 57 -3.54 -13.75 15.91
C GLY A 57 -3.62 -12.74 14.76
N GLU A 58 -3.98 -11.52 15.11
CA GLU A 58 -4.19 -10.45 14.13
C GLU A 58 -2.89 -10.00 13.45
N GLN A 59 -1.79 -9.97 14.19
CA GLN A 59 -0.49 -9.59 13.63
C GLN A 59 0.04 -10.62 12.65
N GLU A 60 -0.10 -11.91 12.99
CA GLU A 60 0.27 -13.03 12.12
C GLU A 60 -0.61 -13.05 10.85
N PHE A 61 -1.91 -12.74 10.99
CA PHE A 61 -2.82 -12.62 9.84
C PHE A 61 -2.38 -11.50 8.90
N ARG A 62 -2.04 -10.33 9.44
CA ARG A 62 -1.53 -9.23 8.61
C ARG A 62 -0.24 -9.63 7.89
N GLY A 63 0.72 -10.22 8.59
CA GLY A 63 1.94 -10.74 7.97
C GLY A 63 1.67 -11.74 6.85
N TRP A 64 0.73 -12.67 7.08
CA TRP A 64 0.31 -13.66 6.09
C TRP A 64 -0.39 -13.03 4.87
N LEU A 65 -1.31 -12.09 5.09
CA LEU A 65 -2.01 -11.34 4.04
C LEU A 65 -1.02 -10.60 3.13
N PHE A 66 -0.10 -9.83 3.71
CA PHE A 66 0.89 -9.06 2.93
C PHE A 66 1.94 -9.95 2.26
N THR A 67 2.23 -11.13 2.81
CA THR A 67 3.06 -12.13 2.13
C THR A 67 2.36 -12.66 0.87
N MET A 68 1.05 -12.94 0.93
CA MET A 68 0.27 -13.34 -0.26
C MET A 68 0.21 -12.20 -1.28
N ALA A 69 -0.07 -10.98 -0.83
CA ALA A 69 -0.11 -9.80 -1.69
C ALA A 69 1.22 -9.63 -2.45
N ARG A 70 2.35 -9.72 -1.75
CA ARG A 70 3.68 -9.62 -2.36
C ARG A 70 3.92 -10.72 -3.40
N ARG A 71 3.52 -11.95 -3.14
CA ARG A 71 3.65 -13.04 -4.12
C ARG A 71 2.86 -12.75 -5.39
N LYS A 72 1.59 -12.36 -5.27
CA LYS A 72 0.74 -11.98 -6.41
C LYS A 72 1.35 -10.83 -7.21
N MET A 73 1.84 -9.81 -6.53
CA MET A 73 2.52 -8.67 -7.14
C MET A 73 3.77 -9.10 -7.94
N ILE A 74 4.62 -9.96 -7.36
CA ILE A 74 5.83 -10.46 -8.05
C ILE A 74 5.43 -11.30 -9.27
N ASP A 75 4.42 -12.16 -9.15
CA ASP A 75 3.95 -13.00 -10.24
C ASP A 75 3.36 -12.14 -11.37
N ARG A 76 2.63 -11.07 -11.03
CA ARG A 76 2.12 -10.08 -11.98
C ARG A 76 3.25 -9.40 -12.75
N HIS A 77 4.24 -8.88 -12.07
CA HIS A 77 5.40 -8.26 -12.73
C HIS A 77 6.16 -9.23 -13.63
N ARG A 78 6.30 -10.49 -13.21
CA ARG A 78 6.93 -11.52 -14.05
C ARG A 78 6.11 -11.82 -15.31
N TYR A 79 4.80 -11.83 -15.18
CA TYR A 79 3.89 -12.01 -16.30
C TYR A 79 3.98 -10.85 -17.29
N GLU A 80 3.93 -9.62 -16.81
CA GLU A 80 4.04 -8.39 -17.60
C GLU A 80 5.41 -8.30 -18.31
N ALA A 81 6.50 -8.62 -17.61
CA ALA A 81 7.85 -8.63 -18.20
C ALA A 81 8.03 -9.65 -19.32
N ARG A 82 7.22 -10.71 -19.37
CA ARG A 82 7.26 -11.74 -20.43
C ARG A 82 6.42 -11.37 -21.66
N ARG A 83 5.54 -10.38 -21.53
CA ARG A 83 4.65 -9.92 -22.57
C ARG A 83 5.19 -8.59 -23.09
N PRO A 84 5.78 -8.52 -24.33
CA PRO A 84 6.15 -7.25 -24.93
C PRO A 84 4.87 -6.48 -25.22
N VAL A 85 4.44 -5.62 -24.31
CA VAL A 85 3.36 -4.67 -24.55
C VAL A 85 4.03 -3.36 -24.89
N SER A 86 3.66 -2.79 -26.05
CA SER A 86 3.95 -1.41 -26.41
C SER A 86 3.66 -0.50 -25.22
N PRO A 87 4.53 0.48 -24.93
CA PRO A 87 4.30 1.41 -23.84
C PRO A 87 3.08 2.25 -24.17
N THR A 88 1.96 1.96 -23.55
CA THR A 88 0.89 2.94 -23.41
C THR A 88 1.31 3.84 -22.26
N ALA A 89 2.02 4.92 -22.61
CA ALA A 89 2.13 6.06 -21.73
C ALA A 89 0.71 6.62 -21.61
N ASP A 90 0.24 6.72 -20.40
CA ASP A 90 -0.46 7.90 -19.86
C ASP A 90 -1.04 7.48 -18.53
N GLY A 91 -0.35 7.86 -17.48
CA GLY A 91 -0.92 7.87 -16.13
C GLY A 91 -1.98 8.95 -16.06
N GLU A 92 -3.19 8.68 -16.50
CA GLU A 92 -4.33 9.50 -16.16
C GLU A 92 -4.56 9.39 -14.65
N LEU A 93 -4.46 10.53 -14.00
CA LEU A 93 -4.89 10.74 -12.61
C LEU A 93 -6.38 10.37 -12.57
N PHE A 94 -6.71 9.20 -12.02
CA PHE A 94 -8.09 8.77 -11.90
C PHE A 94 -8.84 9.71 -10.96
N ASP A 95 -9.75 10.48 -11.56
CA ASP A 95 -10.84 11.15 -10.87
C ASP A 95 -11.81 10.07 -10.38
N ARG A 96 -11.58 9.58 -9.16
CA ARG A 96 -12.48 8.63 -8.51
C ARG A 96 -13.51 9.43 -7.72
N PRO A 97 -14.83 9.18 -7.89
CA PRO A 97 -15.83 9.88 -7.10
C PRO A 97 -15.57 9.62 -5.62
N ALA A 98 -15.35 10.71 -4.86
CA ALA A 98 -15.24 10.68 -3.43
C ALA A 98 -16.51 10.05 -2.81
N PRO A 99 -16.39 9.16 -1.82
CA PRO A 99 -17.55 8.80 -1.02
C PRO A 99 -18.11 10.07 -0.37
N ASP A 100 -19.44 10.23 -0.41
CA ASP A 100 -20.18 11.32 0.22
C ASP A 100 -19.94 11.36 1.72
N ASP A 101 -18.86 12.01 2.15
CA ASP A 101 -18.65 12.43 3.54
C ASP A 101 -17.64 13.57 3.59
N THR A 102 -18.17 14.71 4.04
CA THR A 102 -17.53 15.94 4.50
C THR A 102 -16.16 16.34 3.90
N VAL A 103 -16.03 17.62 3.57
CA VAL A 103 -14.80 18.30 3.10
C VAL A 103 -13.54 17.87 3.88
N ALA A 104 -13.65 17.55 5.15
CA ALA A 104 -12.56 17.05 5.99
C ALA A 104 -12.07 15.65 5.54
N ALA A 105 -12.96 14.71 5.22
CA ALA A 105 -12.60 13.38 4.73
C ALA A 105 -11.98 13.45 3.32
N ALA A 106 -12.47 14.36 2.47
CA ALA A 106 -11.90 14.59 1.15
C ALA A 106 -10.47 15.18 1.22
N LEU A 107 -10.20 16.10 2.16
CA LEU A 107 -8.88 16.66 2.38
C LEU A 107 -7.90 15.62 2.94
N GLU A 108 -8.36 14.74 3.83
CA GLU A 108 -7.54 13.65 4.37
C GLU A 108 -7.22 12.59 3.28
N TYR A 109 -8.17 12.31 2.39
CA TYR A 109 -7.98 11.42 1.24
C TYR A 109 -6.95 11.96 0.24
N ILE A 110 -7.06 13.24 -0.13
CA ILE A 110 -6.09 13.92 -1.01
C ILE A 110 -4.70 13.89 -0.38
N SER A 111 -4.58 14.13 0.93
CA SER A 111 -3.32 14.06 1.67
C SER A 111 -2.73 12.63 1.64
N THR A 112 -3.56 11.59 1.80
CA THR A 112 -3.11 10.19 1.76
C THR A 112 -2.63 9.80 0.38
N GLU A 113 -3.35 10.16 -0.68
CA GLU A 113 -2.99 9.87 -2.06
C GLU A 113 -1.68 10.56 -2.45
N THR A 114 -1.52 11.83 -2.10
CA THR A 114 -0.27 12.58 -2.31
C THR A 114 0.90 11.91 -1.58
N ALA A 115 0.70 11.46 -0.35
CA ALA A 115 1.72 10.76 0.41
C ALA A 115 2.12 9.41 -0.24
N LEU A 116 1.14 8.65 -0.75
CA LEU A 116 1.40 7.40 -1.45
C LEU A 116 2.12 7.64 -2.78
N ALA A 117 1.72 8.66 -3.56
CA ALA A 117 2.40 9.06 -4.78
C ALA A 117 3.87 9.43 -4.51
N LEU A 118 4.13 10.16 -3.42
CA LEU A 118 5.48 10.50 -3.01
C LEU A 118 6.29 9.25 -2.61
N ILE A 119 5.70 8.30 -1.90
CA ILE A 119 6.35 7.03 -1.57
C ILE A 119 6.67 6.24 -2.85
N ALA A 120 5.77 6.21 -3.83
CA ALA A 120 5.98 5.52 -5.10
C ALA A 120 7.17 6.06 -5.91
N THR A 121 7.61 7.30 -5.64
CA THR A 121 8.82 7.87 -6.28
C THR A 121 10.14 7.32 -5.72
N LEU A 122 10.14 6.63 -4.58
CA LEU A 122 11.33 6.02 -4.00
C LEU A 122 11.81 4.81 -4.83
N PRO A 123 13.11 4.42 -4.71
CA PRO A 123 13.55 3.12 -5.19
C PRO A 123 12.64 2.02 -4.66
N ARG A 124 12.25 1.07 -5.52
CA ARG A 124 11.23 0.05 -5.27
C ARG A 124 11.34 -0.64 -3.90
N ASP A 125 12.54 -1.10 -3.54
CA ASP A 125 12.80 -1.76 -2.26
C ASP A 125 12.54 -0.83 -1.05
N GLN A 126 12.83 0.47 -1.20
CA GLN A 126 12.58 1.45 -0.15
C GLN A 126 11.08 1.78 -0.06
N ALA A 127 10.42 1.99 -1.21
CA ALA A 127 8.98 2.24 -1.28
C ALA A 127 8.20 1.10 -0.61
N GLU A 128 8.51 -0.17 -0.96
CA GLU A 128 7.89 -1.35 -0.38
C GLU A 128 8.05 -1.39 1.14
N ILE A 129 9.25 -1.16 1.64
CA ILE A 129 9.53 -1.18 3.08
C ILE A 129 8.86 -0.02 3.80
N VAL A 130 8.89 1.19 3.23
CA VAL A 130 8.27 2.38 3.83
C VAL A 130 6.75 2.20 3.93
N VAL A 131 6.08 1.75 2.87
CA VAL A 131 4.63 1.55 2.92
C VAL A 131 4.23 0.47 3.92
N LEU A 132 4.94 -0.65 3.99
CA LEU A 132 4.67 -1.71 4.97
C LEU A 132 4.91 -1.25 6.42
N ARG A 133 5.94 -0.42 6.66
CA ARG A 133 6.27 0.08 8.00
C ARG A 133 5.38 1.21 8.47
N VAL A 134 5.08 2.16 7.59
CA VAL A 134 4.44 3.44 7.96
C VAL A 134 2.94 3.41 7.68
N VAL A 135 2.54 2.96 6.51
CA VAL A 135 1.12 2.97 6.09
C VAL A 135 0.38 1.75 6.63
N VAL A 136 1.00 0.57 6.52
CA VAL A 136 0.41 -0.68 7.03
C VAL A 136 0.66 -0.85 8.53
N GLY A 137 1.74 -0.30 9.08
CA GLY A 137 2.06 -0.35 10.51
C GLY A 137 2.66 -1.68 10.99
N LEU A 138 3.27 -2.46 10.10
CA LEU A 138 3.95 -3.69 10.50
C LEU A 138 5.30 -3.39 11.18
N ASP A 139 5.71 -4.22 12.12
CA ASP A 139 7.03 -4.11 12.73
C ASP A 139 8.16 -4.55 11.78
N ALA A 140 9.42 -4.27 12.16
CA ALA A 140 10.57 -4.56 11.29
C ALA A 140 10.78 -6.07 11.06
N SER A 141 10.37 -6.92 12.01
CA SER A 141 10.51 -8.37 11.91
C SER A 141 9.48 -8.96 10.94
N ALA A 142 8.22 -8.52 11.03
CA ALA A 142 7.18 -8.91 10.11
C ALA A 142 7.50 -8.46 8.66
N VAL A 143 7.95 -7.21 8.49
CA VAL A 143 8.36 -6.73 7.16
C VAL A 143 9.56 -7.51 6.64
N ALA A 144 10.53 -7.84 7.48
CA ALA A 144 11.71 -8.64 7.09
C ALA A 144 11.30 -10.02 6.53
N GLN A 145 10.34 -10.68 7.16
CA GLN A 145 9.78 -11.95 6.68
C GLN A 145 9.07 -11.79 5.32
N ILE A 146 8.30 -10.71 5.15
CA ILE A 146 7.58 -10.43 3.91
C ILE A 146 8.56 -10.19 2.75
N VAL A 147 9.56 -9.31 2.96
CA VAL A 147 10.47 -8.88 1.88
C VAL A 147 11.70 -9.78 1.71
N GLY A 148 11.92 -10.75 2.59
CA GLY A 148 13.06 -11.66 2.54
C GLY A 148 14.40 -10.97 2.89
N LYS A 149 14.38 -10.03 3.86
CA LYS A 149 15.57 -9.28 4.32
C LYS A 149 15.75 -9.47 5.83
N SER A 150 16.89 -9.01 6.38
CA SER A 150 17.05 -8.96 7.84
C SER A 150 16.28 -7.77 8.44
N PRO A 151 15.84 -7.85 9.73
CA PRO A 151 15.19 -6.72 10.41
C PRO A 151 16.08 -5.46 10.48
N GLY A 152 17.39 -5.64 10.56
CA GLY A 152 18.37 -4.55 10.49
C GLY A 152 18.36 -3.85 9.14
N ALA A 153 18.38 -4.61 8.04
CA ALA A 153 18.29 -4.07 6.68
C ALA A 153 16.97 -3.32 6.44
N VAL A 154 15.86 -3.84 6.99
CA VAL A 154 14.55 -3.16 6.94
C VAL A 154 14.59 -1.80 7.64
N ARG A 155 15.16 -1.73 8.86
CA ARG A 155 15.26 -0.44 9.58
C ARG A 155 16.10 0.59 8.80
N VAL A 156 17.23 0.16 8.24
CA VAL A 156 18.11 1.04 7.44
C VAL A 156 17.41 1.51 6.19
N ALA A 157 16.73 0.62 5.47
CA ALA A 157 16.00 0.99 4.25
C ALA A 157 14.83 1.93 4.54
N ALA A 158 14.06 1.68 5.61
CA ALA A 158 12.99 2.58 6.06
C ALA A 158 13.52 3.96 6.41
N HIS A 159 14.62 4.03 7.17
CA HIS A 159 15.24 5.31 7.54
C HIS A 159 15.72 6.09 6.32
N ARG A 160 16.38 5.42 5.36
CA ARG A 160 16.83 6.06 4.10
C ARG A 160 15.64 6.57 3.28
N GLY A 161 14.60 5.75 3.09
CA GLY A 161 13.41 6.15 2.37
C GLY A 161 12.71 7.37 3.01
N LEU A 162 12.52 7.36 4.33
CA LEU A 162 11.92 8.47 5.05
C LEU A 162 12.77 9.76 4.98
N ARG A 163 14.09 9.63 4.99
CA ARG A 163 14.98 10.79 4.80
C ARG A 163 14.79 11.38 3.42
N THR A 164 14.83 10.57 2.37
CA THR A 164 14.61 11.03 1.00
C THR A 164 13.25 11.69 0.82
N LEU A 165 12.19 11.16 1.45
CA LEU A 165 10.87 11.78 1.42
C LEU A 165 10.84 13.15 2.09
N ARG A 166 11.52 13.31 3.25
CA ARG A 166 11.62 14.61 3.93
C ARG A 166 12.35 15.65 3.07
N GLU A 167 13.45 15.26 2.43
CA GLU A 167 14.22 16.12 1.53
C GLU A 167 13.32 16.61 0.37
N ARG A 168 12.58 15.70 -0.29
CA ARG A 168 11.66 16.04 -1.39
C ARG A 168 10.51 16.96 -0.98
N VAL A 169 9.94 16.75 0.21
CA VAL A 169 8.87 17.62 0.75
C VAL A 169 9.42 19.02 1.04
N ALA A 170 10.63 19.11 1.61
CA ALA A 170 11.27 20.40 1.88
C ALA A 170 11.54 21.18 0.58
N ASP A 171 12.06 20.51 -0.45
CA ASP A 171 12.33 21.12 -1.76
C ASP A 171 11.05 21.60 -2.44
N ALA A 172 9.96 20.82 -2.37
CA ALA A 172 8.67 21.21 -2.92
C ALA A 172 8.06 22.44 -2.23
N THR A 173 8.30 22.59 -0.91
CA THR A 173 7.82 23.75 -0.14
C THR A 173 8.61 25.02 -0.44
N VAL A 174 9.90 24.89 -0.75
CA VAL A 174 10.78 26.04 -1.09
C VAL A 174 10.50 26.53 -2.53
N THR A 175 10.07 25.65 -3.44
CA THR A 175 9.84 25.98 -4.86
C THR A 175 8.45 26.59 -5.10
N SER A 176 7.57 26.75 -4.09
CA SER A 176 6.30 27.47 -4.20
C SER A 176 6.47 28.93 -3.74
N PRO A 177 6.93 29.86 -4.62
CA PRO A 177 7.00 31.27 -4.27
C PRO A 177 5.58 31.83 -4.16
N GLY A 178 5.29 32.47 -3.02
CA GLY A 178 4.01 33.04 -2.70
C GLY A 178 3.41 33.87 -3.85
N ARG A 179 2.25 33.44 -4.32
CA ARG A 179 1.32 34.35 -5.01
C ARG A 179 0.72 35.28 -3.98
N GLY A 180 1.45 36.35 -3.67
CA GLY A 180 0.99 37.41 -2.82
C GLY A 180 1.53 38.73 -3.39
N GLY A 181 0.86 39.28 -4.36
CA GLY A 181 1.09 40.58 -4.93
C GLY A 181 -0.21 41.14 -5.48
N VAL A 182 -1.15 41.43 -4.58
CA VAL A 182 -2.23 42.37 -4.90
C VAL A 182 -1.60 43.77 -4.85
N THR A 183 -1.42 44.36 -6.01
CA THR A 183 -1.12 45.80 -6.13
C THR A 183 -2.43 46.54 -6.39
N LEU A 184 -2.70 47.50 -5.55
CA LEU A 184 -3.76 48.49 -5.63
C LEU A 184 -3.74 49.26 -6.96
#